data_70257c26bddb104a1e3126d36572b1a0
#
_entry.id   70257c26bddb104a1e3126d36572b1a0
#
_cell.length_a   1.000
_cell.length_b   1.000
_cell.length_c   1.000
_cell.angle_alpha   90.00
_cell.angle_beta   90.00
_cell.angle_gamma   90.00
#
_symmetry.space_group_name_H-M   'P 1'
#
loop_
_entity.id
_entity.type
_entity.pdbx_description
1 polymer ?
#
loop_
_entity_poly.entity_id
_entity_poly.type
_entity_poly.pdbx_seq_one_letter_code
_entity_poly.pdbx_strand_id
1 'polypeptide(L)'
;MIALWAKITAAASLEAAAVSFLGRTDSVANLAGYFVLHALASTLAALLAWALLPGNYKKPFAAACALLWSFAFFIPVLGIVAILAVVQIARLFPRILRTERYVKVGMPEFSGVQREATERSDLRAGDARRILKDTALPLETRLRVLVALQVMQPKAAVPLLMGLLSDPSEDIRLLAYSMVDTWEKDLVQKIQKAQQSLAEARKQDDRIPTINALRRLAELHWQQADSGLARGDLRRFALEYARKFCDETLALDPDAPGIWHLYARVLIELGDLEAAMRAVRLARKLRVPVAEVWPLLGQIAYLQRDFDAVRKYVSLLPSDALLAPAAAGTAKYWRNRRVDRVDLHV
;
A
#
# COMPACT_ATOMS: atom_id res chain seq x y z
N MET A 1 1.12 -31.82 30.10
CA MET A 1 0.65 -31.02 31.24
C MET A 1 1.46 -31.25 32.51
N ILE A 2 1.68 -32.50 32.94
CA ILE A 2 2.42 -32.87 34.18
C ILE A 2 3.84 -32.25 34.23
N ALA A 3 4.61 -32.35 33.13
CA ALA A 3 5.96 -31.80 33.07
C ALA A 3 6.03 -30.28 33.17
N LEU A 4 4.98 -29.56 32.79
CA LEU A 4 4.89 -28.11 32.92
C LEU A 4 4.63 -27.70 34.37
N TRP A 5 3.70 -28.38 35.04
CA TRP A 5 3.42 -28.17 36.45
C TRP A 5 4.63 -28.47 37.33
N ALA A 6 5.37 -29.56 37.04
CA ALA A 6 6.58 -29.86 37.75
C ALA A 6 7.66 -28.77 37.65
N LYS A 7 7.80 -28.12 36.50
CA LYS A 7 8.72 -27.00 36.31
C LYS A 7 8.26 -25.72 37.02
N ILE A 8 6.97 -25.45 37.02
CA ILE A 8 6.40 -24.31 37.76
C ILE A 8 6.59 -24.48 39.25
N THR A 9 6.31 -25.69 39.79
CA THR A 9 6.53 -25.97 41.21
C THR A 9 8.02 -25.91 41.59
N ALA A 10 8.93 -26.34 40.71
CA ALA A 10 10.36 -26.21 40.93
C ALA A 10 10.82 -24.75 40.99
N ALA A 11 10.31 -23.89 40.10
CA ALA A 11 10.64 -22.46 40.14
C ALA A 11 10.09 -21.78 41.41
N ALA A 12 8.86 -22.12 41.79
CA ALA A 12 8.23 -21.60 43.03
C ALA A 12 8.94 -22.06 44.28
N SER A 13 9.40 -23.31 44.34
CA SER A 13 10.15 -23.86 45.50
C SER A 13 11.55 -23.20 45.64
N LEU A 14 12.23 -22.96 44.52
CA LEU A 14 13.49 -22.22 44.50
C LEU A 14 13.32 -20.77 45.00
N GLU A 15 12.26 -20.10 44.60
CA GLU A 15 11.96 -18.73 45.02
C GLU A 15 11.61 -18.70 46.53
N ALA A 16 10.80 -19.65 47.00
CA ALA A 16 10.49 -19.78 48.44
C ALA A 16 11.76 -20.06 49.27
N ALA A 17 12.66 -20.90 48.75
CA ALA A 17 13.96 -21.16 49.38
C ALA A 17 14.83 -19.87 49.42
N ALA A 18 14.85 -19.09 48.31
CA ALA A 18 15.55 -17.83 48.26
C ALA A 18 15.04 -16.84 49.34
N VAL A 19 13.70 -16.67 49.42
CA VAL A 19 13.09 -15.78 50.41
C VAL A 19 13.38 -16.22 51.83
N SER A 20 13.53 -17.52 52.13
CA SER A 20 13.90 -18.02 53.47
C SER A 20 15.31 -17.55 53.91
N PHE A 21 16.23 -17.31 53.00
CA PHE A 21 17.55 -16.72 53.28
C PHE A 21 17.43 -15.23 53.65
N LEU A 22 16.45 -14.53 53.12
CA LEU A 22 16.24 -13.11 53.44
C LEU A 22 15.77 -12.88 54.88
N GLY A 23 15.09 -13.85 55.48
CA GLY A 23 14.70 -13.82 56.90
C GLY A 23 15.86 -14.07 57.90
N ARG A 24 17.07 -14.39 57.41
CA ARG A 24 18.29 -14.67 58.19
C ARG A 24 19.41 -13.70 57.81
N THR A 25 19.16 -12.39 57.88
CA THR A 25 20.03 -11.34 57.34
C THR A 25 21.32 -11.08 58.08
N ASP A 26 21.71 -11.90 59.06
CA ASP A 26 22.85 -11.66 59.93
C ASP A 26 24.23 -11.92 59.29
N SER A 27 24.28 -12.30 58.02
CA SER A 27 25.54 -12.64 57.33
C SER A 27 25.49 -12.29 55.84
N VAL A 28 26.60 -11.74 55.30
CA VAL A 28 26.82 -11.51 53.87
C VAL A 28 26.65 -12.79 53.06
N ALA A 29 26.97 -13.94 53.65
CA ALA A 29 26.78 -15.24 53.02
C ALA A 29 25.31 -15.58 52.75
N ASN A 30 24.40 -15.20 53.65
CA ASN A 30 22.96 -15.41 53.46
C ASN A 30 22.40 -14.52 52.35
N LEU A 31 22.88 -13.27 52.24
CA LEU A 31 22.52 -12.38 51.15
C LEU A 31 23.01 -12.88 49.80
N ALA A 32 24.24 -13.40 49.73
CA ALA A 32 24.77 -14.03 48.53
C ALA A 32 23.96 -15.27 48.14
N GLY A 33 23.59 -16.12 49.12
CA GLY A 33 22.70 -17.28 48.92
C GLY A 33 21.34 -16.89 48.35
N TYR A 34 20.72 -15.83 48.85
CA TYR A 34 19.49 -15.27 48.29
C TYR A 34 19.65 -14.94 46.81
N PHE A 35 20.64 -14.12 46.44
CA PHE A 35 20.83 -13.68 45.05
C PHE A 35 21.11 -14.85 44.11
N VAL A 36 21.87 -15.86 44.54
CA VAL A 36 22.14 -17.05 43.73
C VAL A 36 20.88 -17.85 43.47
N LEU A 37 20.11 -18.18 44.53
CA LEU A 37 18.87 -18.94 44.39
C LEU A 37 17.81 -18.16 43.59
N HIS A 38 17.68 -16.86 43.84
CA HIS A 38 16.76 -15.99 43.13
C HIS A 38 17.12 -15.87 41.63
N ALA A 39 18.42 -15.75 41.28
CA ALA A 39 18.88 -15.75 39.90
C ALA A 39 18.56 -17.08 39.20
N LEU A 40 18.73 -18.23 39.90
CA LEU A 40 18.36 -19.54 39.37
C LEU A 40 16.85 -19.68 39.15
N ALA A 41 16.02 -19.25 40.09
CA ALA A 41 14.58 -19.23 40.00
C ALA A 41 14.10 -18.34 38.82
N SER A 42 14.66 -17.13 38.71
CA SER A 42 14.38 -16.19 37.62
C SER A 42 14.76 -16.74 36.25
N THR A 43 15.88 -17.47 36.16
CA THR A 43 16.31 -18.13 34.92
C THR A 43 15.33 -19.22 34.51
N LEU A 44 14.93 -20.06 35.47
CA LEU A 44 13.96 -21.12 35.20
C LEU A 44 12.58 -20.54 34.81
N ALA A 45 12.12 -19.49 35.49
CA ALA A 45 10.89 -18.78 35.16
C ALA A 45 10.92 -18.15 33.75
N ALA A 46 12.04 -17.50 33.38
CA ALA A 46 12.22 -16.90 32.04
C ALA A 46 12.18 -17.95 30.93
N LEU A 47 12.84 -19.10 31.11
CA LEU A 47 12.82 -20.19 30.14
C LEU A 47 11.42 -20.83 30.01
N LEU A 48 10.71 -20.98 31.12
CA LEU A 48 9.33 -21.44 31.12
C LEU A 48 8.38 -20.48 30.39
N ALA A 49 8.49 -19.21 30.70
CA ALA A 49 7.71 -18.16 30.07
C ALA A 49 8.00 -18.10 28.56
N TRP A 50 9.28 -18.17 28.16
CA TRP A 50 9.65 -18.23 26.74
C TRP A 50 9.06 -19.46 26.03
N ALA A 51 9.09 -20.64 26.68
CA ALA A 51 8.49 -21.85 26.09
C ALA A 51 6.97 -21.70 25.86
N LEU A 52 6.29 -20.96 26.72
CA LEU A 52 4.84 -20.72 26.68
C LEU A 52 4.45 -19.56 25.74
N LEU A 53 5.38 -18.69 25.35
CA LEU A 53 5.12 -17.57 24.43
C LEU A 53 4.62 -18.06 23.06
N PRO A 54 3.70 -17.32 22.42
CA PRO A 54 3.35 -17.52 21.02
C PRO A 54 4.56 -17.38 20.10
N GLY A 55 4.60 -18.14 19.00
CA GLY A 55 5.76 -18.24 18.09
C GLY A 55 6.31 -16.90 17.58
N ASN A 56 5.44 -15.89 17.47
CA ASN A 56 5.79 -14.56 17.01
C ASN A 56 6.71 -13.77 17.95
N TYR A 57 6.72 -14.11 19.24
CA TYR A 57 7.51 -13.43 20.28
C TYR A 57 8.74 -14.23 20.72
N LYS A 58 9.01 -15.39 20.08
CA LYS A 58 10.15 -16.25 20.42
C LYS A 58 11.48 -15.81 19.79
N LYS A 59 11.43 -14.92 18.80
CA LYS A 59 12.64 -14.48 18.09
C LYS A 59 12.85 -12.95 18.26
N PRO A 60 14.11 -12.49 18.50
CA PRO A 60 15.31 -13.29 18.73
C PRO A 60 15.34 -13.90 20.16
N PHE A 61 15.82 -15.15 20.27
CA PHE A 61 15.81 -15.93 21.52
C PHE A 61 16.48 -15.18 22.69
N ALA A 62 17.70 -14.70 22.49
CA ALA A 62 18.48 -14.03 23.52
C ALA A 62 17.80 -12.80 24.10
N ALA A 63 17.25 -11.94 23.25
CA ALA A 63 16.57 -10.71 23.69
C ALA A 63 15.26 -11.02 24.44
N ALA A 64 14.48 -12.00 23.95
CA ALA A 64 13.25 -12.40 24.62
C ALA A 64 13.51 -13.00 26.01
N CYS A 65 14.51 -13.90 26.12
CA CYS A 65 14.91 -14.48 27.41
C CYS A 65 15.51 -13.44 28.36
N ALA A 66 16.35 -12.53 27.88
CA ALA A 66 16.94 -11.46 28.68
C ALA A 66 15.87 -10.53 29.25
N LEU A 67 14.86 -10.15 28.42
CA LEU A 67 13.75 -9.32 28.87
C LEU A 67 12.93 -10.03 29.96
N LEU A 68 12.54 -11.28 29.75
CA LEU A 68 11.77 -12.07 30.71
C LEU A 68 12.55 -12.28 32.01
N TRP A 69 13.86 -12.56 31.91
CA TRP A 69 14.75 -12.73 33.06
C TRP A 69 14.87 -11.43 33.86
N SER A 70 15.04 -10.28 33.21
CA SER A 70 15.17 -8.99 33.93
C SER A 70 13.89 -8.68 34.73
N PHE A 71 12.71 -8.88 34.15
CA PHE A 71 11.45 -8.70 34.88
C PHE A 71 11.31 -9.65 36.06
N ALA A 72 11.69 -10.93 35.91
CA ALA A 72 11.66 -11.89 37.00
C ALA A 72 12.65 -11.57 38.11
N PHE A 73 13.87 -11.10 37.74
CA PHE A 73 14.95 -10.83 38.67
C PHE A 73 14.78 -9.52 39.47
N PHE A 74 14.39 -8.43 38.79
CA PHE A 74 14.27 -7.12 39.47
C PHE A 74 12.97 -6.96 40.25
N ILE A 75 11.95 -7.74 40.01
CA ILE A 75 10.68 -7.71 40.73
C ILE A 75 10.37 -9.10 41.30
N PRO A 76 10.97 -9.42 42.48
CA PRO A 76 10.81 -10.74 43.10
C PRO A 76 9.32 -11.09 43.33
N VAL A 77 8.97 -12.33 43.15
CA VAL A 77 7.61 -12.88 43.33
C VAL A 77 6.58 -12.28 42.37
N LEU A 78 6.35 -10.95 42.43
CA LEU A 78 5.38 -10.24 41.59
C LEU A 78 5.76 -10.28 40.10
N GLY A 79 7.05 -10.23 39.76
CA GLY A 79 7.55 -10.34 38.39
C GLY A 79 7.20 -11.66 37.74
N ILE A 80 7.38 -12.76 38.47
CA ILE A 80 7.05 -14.13 38.00
C ILE A 80 5.52 -14.25 37.76
N VAL A 81 4.72 -13.75 38.69
CA VAL A 81 3.25 -13.76 38.59
C VAL A 81 2.79 -12.89 37.42
N ALA A 82 3.35 -11.69 37.27
CA ALA A 82 3.04 -10.78 36.15
C ALA A 82 3.38 -11.39 34.78
N ILE A 83 4.55 -12.00 34.66
CA ILE A 83 4.97 -12.70 33.41
C ILE A 83 4.00 -13.81 33.05
N LEU A 84 3.63 -14.64 34.02
CA LEU A 84 2.67 -15.73 33.80
C LEU A 84 1.29 -15.19 33.41
N ALA A 85 0.80 -14.12 34.03
CA ALA A 85 -0.45 -13.46 33.68
C ALA A 85 -0.42 -12.91 32.25
N VAL A 86 0.65 -12.18 31.88
CA VAL A 86 0.82 -11.62 30.52
C VAL A 86 0.87 -12.73 29.47
N VAL A 87 1.57 -13.83 29.74
CA VAL A 87 1.63 -14.98 28.84
C VAL A 87 0.25 -15.64 28.67
N GLN A 88 -0.54 -15.74 29.75
CA GLN A 88 -1.90 -16.25 29.69
C GLN A 88 -2.83 -15.32 28.92
N ILE A 89 -2.76 -14.01 29.16
CA ILE A 89 -3.52 -13.00 28.39
C ILE A 89 -3.15 -13.08 26.90
N ALA A 90 -1.87 -13.19 26.56
CA ALA A 90 -1.40 -13.33 25.18
C ALA A 90 -1.95 -14.60 24.49
N ARG A 91 -2.22 -15.66 25.23
CA ARG A 91 -2.81 -16.91 24.75
C ARG A 91 -4.32 -16.85 24.62
N LEU A 92 -4.99 -16.24 25.59
CA LEU A 92 -6.45 -16.17 25.63
C LEU A 92 -7.00 -15.11 24.65
N PHE A 93 -6.24 -14.03 24.43
CA PHE A 93 -6.65 -12.92 23.57
C PHE A 93 -5.67 -12.67 22.40
N PRO A 94 -5.51 -13.64 21.47
CA PRO A 94 -4.55 -13.49 20.36
C PRO A 94 -4.93 -12.35 19.39
N ARG A 95 -6.14 -11.82 19.46
CA ARG A 95 -6.61 -10.71 18.62
C ARG A 95 -6.19 -9.33 19.12
N ILE A 96 -5.97 -9.14 20.42
CA ILE A 96 -5.55 -7.86 21.01
C ILE A 96 -4.07 -7.56 20.68
N LEU A 97 -3.26 -8.61 20.52
CA LEU A 97 -1.82 -8.52 20.25
C LEU A 97 -1.47 -8.77 18.78
N ARG A 98 -2.44 -8.78 17.86
CA ARG A 98 -2.16 -8.71 16.44
C ARG A 98 -1.68 -7.29 16.10
N THR A 99 -0.41 -7.03 16.34
CA THR A 99 0.32 -6.07 15.50
C THR A 99 0.15 -6.56 14.08
N GLU A 100 -0.53 -5.78 13.25
CA GLU A 100 -0.56 -6.03 11.81
C GLU A 100 0.90 -6.18 11.38
N ARG A 101 1.25 -7.37 10.90
CA ARG A 101 2.55 -7.57 10.28
C ARG A 101 2.56 -6.64 9.09
N TYR A 102 3.28 -5.55 9.19
CA TYR A 102 3.75 -4.86 8.00
C TYR A 102 4.63 -5.85 7.26
N VAL A 103 4.01 -6.58 6.36
CA VAL A 103 4.76 -7.27 5.32
C VAL A 103 5.45 -6.14 4.58
N LYS A 104 6.78 -6.09 4.62
CA LYS A 104 7.54 -5.34 3.65
C LYS A 104 7.20 -5.98 2.31
N VAL A 105 6.13 -5.51 1.71
CA VAL A 105 5.80 -5.82 0.32
C VAL A 105 6.94 -5.16 -0.44
N GLY A 106 7.79 -5.95 -1.07
CA GLY A 106 8.67 -5.46 -2.11
C GLY A 106 7.82 -4.60 -3.02
N MET A 107 8.35 -3.47 -3.51
CA MET A 107 7.60 -2.57 -4.39
C MET A 107 6.78 -3.42 -5.36
N PRO A 108 5.43 -3.32 -5.35
CA PRO A 108 4.63 -4.12 -6.28
C PRO A 108 5.04 -3.71 -7.68
N GLU A 109 5.44 -4.68 -8.48
CA GLU A 109 5.41 -4.52 -9.91
C GLU A 109 3.99 -4.10 -10.25
N PHE A 110 3.82 -2.94 -10.90
CA PHE A 110 2.57 -2.19 -11.05
C PHE A 110 1.41 -2.95 -11.75
N SER A 111 1.63 -4.17 -12.21
CA SER A 111 0.68 -4.96 -12.99
C SER A 111 -0.42 -5.69 -12.21
N GLY A 112 -0.28 -5.89 -10.90
CA GLY A 112 -1.18 -6.76 -10.12
C GLY A 112 -2.14 -6.06 -9.16
N VAL A 113 -1.75 -4.92 -8.59
CA VAL A 113 -2.45 -4.29 -7.44
C VAL A 113 -3.80 -3.66 -7.82
N GLN A 114 -3.97 -3.27 -9.09
CA GLN A 114 -5.26 -2.73 -9.56
C GLN A 114 -6.40 -3.76 -9.59
N ARG A 115 -6.07 -5.05 -9.70
CA ARG A 115 -7.08 -6.12 -9.80
C ARG A 115 -7.72 -6.47 -8.46
N GLU A 116 -6.93 -6.60 -7.39
CA GLU A 116 -7.45 -7.01 -6.07
C GLU A 116 -8.26 -5.92 -5.36
N ALA A 117 -7.96 -4.64 -5.59
CA ALA A 117 -8.73 -3.55 -5.02
C ALA A 117 -10.10 -3.37 -5.71
N THR A 118 -10.19 -3.73 -6.99
CA THR A 118 -11.44 -3.65 -7.76
C THR A 118 -12.42 -4.77 -7.41
N GLU A 119 -11.91 -5.94 -6.97
CA GLU A 119 -12.75 -7.10 -6.61
C GLU A 119 -13.34 -7.01 -5.19
N ARG A 120 -12.80 -6.15 -4.32
CA ARG A 120 -13.26 -6.02 -2.92
C ARG A 120 -14.29 -4.93 -2.67
N SER A 121 -14.57 -4.06 -3.61
CA SER A 121 -15.70 -3.15 -3.51
C SER A 121 -16.83 -3.66 -4.40
N ASP A 122 -17.88 -4.19 -3.81
CA ASP A 122 -19.12 -4.57 -4.50
C ASP A 122 -19.80 -3.38 -5.19
N LEU A 123 -19.30 -2.16 -4.93
CA LEU A 123 -19.81 -0.92 -5.49
C LEU A 123 -19.05 -0.55 -6.76
N ARG A 124 -19.68 -0.73 -7.92
CA ARG A 124 -19.14 -0.27 -9.20
C ARG A 124 -19.33 1.24 -9.34
N ALA A 125 -18.38 1.92 -9.99
CA ALA A 125 -18.46 3.38 -10.22
C ALA A 125 -19.76 3.81 -10.93
N GLY A 126 -20.33 2.96 -11.80
CA GLY A 126 -21.60 3.19 -12.46
C GLY A 126 -22.79 3.17 -11.51
N ASP A 127 -22.82 2.23 -10.57
CA ASP A 127 -23.87 2.10 -9.56
C ASP A 127 -23.78 3.26 -8.55
N ALA A 128 -22.55 3.58 -8.11
CA ALA A 128 -22.31 4.75 -7.26
C ALA A 128 -22.82 6.03 -7.94
N ARG A 129 -22.51 6.24 -9.22
CA ARG A 129 -22.98 7.41 -9.99
C ARG A 129 -24.50 7.47 -10.03
N ARG A 130 -25.18 6.34 -10.27
CA ARG A 130 -26.63 6.30 -10.33
C ARG A 130 -27.27 6.67 -9.00
N ILE A 131 -26.82 6.05 -7.89
CA ILE A 131 -27.35 6.30 -6.54
C ILE A 131 -27.08 7.75 -6.11
N LEU A 132 -25.89 8.26 -6.34
CA LEU A 132 -25.50 9.60 -5.92
C LEU A 132 -26.23 10.70 -6.71
N LYS A 133 -26.59 10.48 -7.98
CA LYS A 133 -27.36 11.41 -8.80
C LYS A 133 -28.88 11.39 -8.51
N ASP A 134 -29.38 10.33 -7.94
CA ASP A 134 -30.81 10.20 -7.62
C ASP A 134 -31.13 10.97 -6.34
N THR A 135 -31.63 12.18 -6.49
CA THR A 135 -32.03 13.05 -5.36
C THR A 135 -33.32 12.60 -4.67
N ALA A 136 -34.07 11.64 -5.24
CA ALA A 136 -35.27 11.09 -4.62
C ALA A 136 -34.93 10.02 -3.57
N LEU A 137 -33.71 9.48 -3.57
CA LEU A 137 -33.26 8.51 -2.58
C LEU A 137 -33.03 9.17 -1.21
N PRO A 138 -33.24 8.41 -0.10
CA PRO A 138 -32.96 8.88 1.24
C PRO A 138 -31.50 9.41 1.36
N LEU A 139 -31.34 10.56 2.03
CA LEU A 139 -30.04 11.19 2.24
C LEU A 139 -29.02 10.22 2.84
N GLU A 140 -29.44 9.41 3.82
CA GLU A 140 -28.56 8.42 4.47
C GLU A 140 -28.01 7.38 3.50
N THR A 141 -28.80 6.95 2.52
CA THR A 141 -28.35 6.00 1.48
C THR A 141 -27.29 6.64 0.59
N ARG A 142 -27.51 7.89 0.18
CA ARG A 142 -26.55 8.66 -0.64
C ARG A 142 -25.25 8.94 0.13
N LEU A 143 -25.34 9.30 1.42
CA LEU A 143 -24.17 9.51 2.28
C LEU A 143 -23.37 8.21 2.48
N ARG A 144 -24.00 7.07 2.67
CA ARG A 144 -23.32 5.77 2.74
C ARG A 144 -22.52 5.46 1.48
N VAL A 145 -23.11 5.68 0.32
CA VAL A 145 -22.41 5.49 -0.97
C VAL A 145 -21.28 6.49 -1.14
N LEU A 146 -21.47 7.74 -0.73
CA LEU A 146 -20.44 8.78 -0.76
C LEU A 146 -19.22 8.38 0.10
N VAL A 147 -19.44 7.91 1.33
CA VAL A 147 -18.35 7.40 2.19
C VAL A 147 -17.65 6.20 1.56
N ALA A 148 -18.37 5.31 0.89
CA ALA A 148 -17.77 4.16 0.20
C ALA A 148 -16.83 4.56 -0.95
N LEU A 149 -16.95 5.79 -1.51
CA LEU A 149 -16.00 6.30 -2.51
C LEU A 149 -14.58 6.47 -1.95
N GLN A 150 -14.39 6.57 -0.62
CA GLN A 150 -13.06 6.69 -0.01
C GLN A 150 -12.16 5.48 -0.29
N VAL A 151 -12.76 4.29 -0.44
CA VAL A 151 -12.01 3.04 -0.74
C VAL A 151 -11.82 2.83 -2.24
N MET A 152 -12.45 3.65 -3.09
CA MET A 152 -12.30 3.57 -4.54
C MET A 152 -11.02 4.27 -5.00
N GLN A 153 -10.55 3.90 -6.19
CA GLN A 153 -9.43 4.60 -6.81
C GLN A 153 -9.77 6.06 -7.10
N PRO A 154 -8.88 7.03 -6.80
CA PRO A 154 -9.12 8.45 -7.02
C PRO A 154 -9.60 8.78 -8.45
N LYS A 155 -9.04 8.12 -9.47
CA LYS A 155 -9.44 8.29 -10.87
C LYS A 155 -10.94 8.03 -11.12
N ALA A 156 -11.53 7.07 -10.42
CA ALA A 156 -12.95 6.73 -10.54
C ALA A 156 -13.83 7.59 -9.63
N ALA A 157 -13.35 7.91 -8.43
CA ALA A 157 -14.11 8.59 -7.39
C ALA A 157 -14.10 10.12 -7.55
N VAL A 158 -12.98 10.75 -7.91
CA VAL A 158 -12.86 12.21 -8.04
C VAL A 158 -13.89 12.81 -9.01
N PRO A 159 -14.12 12.26 -10.21
CA PRO A 159 -15.16 12.80 -11.10
C PRO A 159 -16.57 12.72 -10.52
N LEU A 160 -16.85 11.72 -9.67
CA LEU A 160 -18.13 11.60 -8.97
C LEU A 160 -18.25 12.65 -7.89
N LEU A 161 -17.22 12.80 -7.04
CA LEU A 161 -17.17 13.82 -5.98
C LEU A 161 -17.31 15.24 -6.53
N MET A 162 -16.60 15.54 -7.61
CA MET A 162 -16.68 16.84 -8.27
C MET A 162 -18.08 17.14 -8.80
N GLY A 163 -18.81 16.13 -9.28
CA GLY A 163 -20.20 16.25 -9.67
C GLY A 163 -21.16 16.52 -8.50
N LEU A 164 -20.76 16.16 -7.28
CA LEU A 164 -21.56 16.36 -6.06
C LEU A 164 -21.31 17.71 -5.38
N LEU A 165 -20.33 18.50 -5.81
CA LEU A 165 -20.08 19.84 -5.26
C LEU A 165 -21.24 20.83 -5.52
N SER A 166 -22.12 20.52 -6.47
CA SER A 166 -23.35 21.26 -6.77
C SER A 166 -24.63 20.52 -6.37
N ASP A 167 -24.53 19.52 -5.48
CA ASP A 167 -25.67 18.76 -5.01
C ASP A 167 -26.66 19.64 -4.21
N PRO A 168 -28.00 19.41 -4.30
CA PRO A 168 -28.97 20.14 -3.49
C PRO A 168 -28.76 20.01 -2.00
N SER A 169 -28.31 18.84 -1.51
CA SER A 169 -28.04 18.57 -0.09
C SER A 169 -26.70 19.18 0.34
N GLU A 170 -26.74 20.01 1.39
CA GLU A 170 -25.56 20.62 1.99
C GLU A 170 -24.59 19.57 2.55
N ASP A 171 -25.12 18.55 3.24
CA ASP A 171 -24.30 17.47 3.82
C ASP A 171 -23.49 16.73 2.77
N ILE A 172 -24.09 16.47 1.59
CA ILE A 172 -23.40 15.81 0.48
C ILE A 172 -22.33 16.73 -0.11
N ARG A 173 -22.62 18.00 -0.30
CA ARG A 173 -21.64 18.98 -0.80
C ARG A 173 -20.43 19.09 0.12
N LEU A 174 -20.67 19.28 1.43
CA LEU A 174 -19.61 19.44 2.43
C LEU A 174 -18.74 18.17 2.54
N LEU A 175 -19.37 16.98 2.56
CA LEU A 175 -18.62 15.73 2.63
C LEU A 175 -17.81 15.50 1.35
N ALA A 176 -18.39 15.74 0.18
CA ALA A 176 -17.68 15.62 -1.10
C ALA A 176 -16.48 16.58 -1.17
N TYR A 177 -16.67 17.84 -0.75
CA TYR A 177 -15.58 18.81 -0.67
C TYR A 177 -14.48 18.37 0.29
N SER A 178 -14.83 17.94 1.50
CA SER A 178 -13.89 17.46 2.50
C SER A 178 -13.04 16.27 1.97
N MET A 179 -13.67 15.35 1.22
CA MET A 179 -12.96 14.19 0.65
C MET A 179 -11.97 14.63 -0.44
N VAL A 180 -12.37 15.54 -1.33
CA VAL A 180 -11.48 16.06 -2.37
C VAL A 180 -10.30 16.82 -1.74
N ASP A 181 -10.56 17.72 -0.79
CA ASP A 181 -9.55 18.48 -0.05
C ASP A 181 -8.54 17.56 0.66
N THR A 182 -9.04 16.49 1.29
CA THR A 182 -8.19 15.50 1.94
C THR A 182 -7.25 14.81 0.95
N TRP A 183 -7.74 14.42 -0.22
CA TRP A 183 -6.92 13.79 -1.25
C TRP A 183 -5.91 14.74 -1.89
N GLU A 184 -6.30 16.00 -2.10
CA GLU A 184 -5.40 17.03 -2.58
C GLU A 184 -4.26 17.29 -1.59
N LYS A 185 -4.58 17.44 -0.30
CA LYS A 185 -3.58 17.62 0.77
C LYS A 185 -2.64 16.44 0.91
N ASP A 186 -3.16 15.22 0.88
CA ASP A 186 -2.36 14.00 0.94
C ASP A 186 -1.39 13.92 -0.25
N LEU A 187 -1.86 14.21 -1.45
CA LEU A 187 -1.04 14.21 -2.65
C LEU A 187 0.06 15.28 -2.59
N VAL A 188 -0.27 16.50 -2.18
CA VAL A 188 0.70 17.60 -2.01
C VAL A 188 1.76 17.22 -0.97
N GLN A 189 1.37 16.64 0.17
CA GLN A 189 2.32 16.17 1.19
C GLN A 189 3.26 15.08 0.65
N LYS A 190 2.74 14.15 -0.16
CA LYS A 190 3.54 13.11 -0.80
C LYS A 190 4.56 13.69 -1.78
N ILE A 191 4.14 14.69 -2.58
CA ILE A 191 5.04 15.39 -3.50
C ILE A 191 6.14 16.12 -2.72
N GLN A 192 5.79 16.86 -1.67
CA GLN A 192 6.77 17.58 -0.84
C GLN A 192 7.80 16.62 -0.20
N LYS A 193 7.34 15.51 0.37
CA LYS A 193 8.23 14.47 0.92
C LYS A 193 9.16 13.89 -0.14
N ALA A 194 8.66 13.60 -1.34
CA ALA A 194 9.48 13.09 -2.42
C ALA A 194 10.51 14.12 -2.92
N GLN A 195 10.15 15.42 -2.95
CA GLN A 195 11.08 16.51 -3.27
C GLN A 195 12.19 16.64 -2.21
N GLN A 196 11.84 16.54 -0.92
CA GLN A 196 12.84 16.54 0.16
C GLN A 196 13.80 15.35 0.02
N SER A 197 13.26 14.14 -0.20
CA SER A 197 14.08 12.94 -0.42
C SER A 197 15.01 13.09 -1.63
N LEU A 198 14.54 13.72 -2.72
CA LEU A 198 15.39 14.01 -3.89
C LEU A 198 16.51 14.99 -3.54
N ALA A 199 16.20 16.05 -2.79
CA ALA A 199 17.19 17.03 -2.39
C ALA A 199 18.27 16.43 -1.46
N GLU A 200 17.87 15.54 -0.55
CA GLU A 200 18.80 14.82 0.33
C GLU A 200 19.69 13.84 -0.45
N ALA A 201 19.09 13.03 -1.34
CA ALA A 201 19.83 12.09 -2.18
C ALA A 201 20.87 12.77 -3.09
N ARG A 202 20.50 13.92 -3.66
CA ARG A 202 21.43 14.73 -4.49
C ARG A 202 22.59 15.33 -3.68
N LYS A 203 22.35 15.70 -2.41
CA LYS A 203 23.42 16.20 -1.51
C LYS A 203 24.43 15.10 -1.16
N GLN A 204 23.97 13.86 -1.07
CA GLN A 204 24.80 12.70 -0.76
C GLN A 204 25.46 12.08 -2.00
N ASP A 205 25.17 12.60 -3.19
CA ASP A 205 25.59 12.07 -4.49
C ASP A 205 25.26 10.57 -4.66
N ASP A 206 24.16 10.12 -4.04
CA ASP A 206 23.72 8.73 -4.08
C ASP A 206 22.75 8.51 -5.24
N ARG A 207 23.22 7.72 -6.22
CA ARG A 207 22.50 7.47 -7.47
C ARG A 207 21.18 6.73 -7.26
N ILE A 208 21.15 5.70 -6.40
CA ILE A 208 19.98 4.84 -6.24
C ILE A 208 18.82 5.58 -5.56
N PRO A 209 18.99 6.25 -4.41
CA PRO A 209 17.96 7.10 -3.83
C PRO A 209 17.50 8.22 -4.77
N THR A 210 18.41 8.81 -5.55
CA THR A 210 18.07 9.85 -6.55
C THR A 210 17.11 9.30 -7.61
N ILE A 211 17.40 8.13 -8.20
CA ILE A 211 16.52 7.48 -9.18
C ILE A 211 15.15 7.17 -8.55
N ASN A 212 15.13 6.64 -7.34
CA ASN A 212 13.87 6.29 -6.65
C ASN A 212 13.01 7.53 -6.34
N ALA A 213 13.62 8.63 -5.91
CA ALA A 213 12.93 9.88 -5.65
C ALA A 213 12.38 10.53 -6.93
N LEU A 214 13.15 10.54 -8.02
CA LEU A 214 12.72 11.02 -9.33
C LEU A 214 11.56 10.20 -9.89
N ARG A 215 11.65 8.86 -9.82
CA ARG A 215 10.58 7.94 -10.20
C ARG A 215 9.32 8.25 -9.42
N ARG A 216 9.44 8.41 -8.10
CA ARG A 216 8.31 8.72 -7.22
C ARG A 216 7.65 10.05 -7.58
N LEU A 217 8.44 11.09 -7.89
CA LEU A 217 7.91 12.38 -8.34
C LEU A 217 7.19 12.28 -9.68
N ALA A 218 7.73 11.54 -10.64
CA ALA A 218 7.06 11.30 -11.92
C ALA A 218 5.68 10.63 -11.72
N GLU A 219 5.60 9.60 -10.88
CA GLU A 219 4.36 8.90 -10.54
C GLU A 219 3.34 9.81 -9.84
N LEU A 220 3.77 10.63 -8.87
CA LEU A 220 2.88 11.51 -8.11
C LEU A 220 2.31 12.63 -9.00
N HIS A 221 3.12 13.24 -9.86
CA HIS A 221 2.65 14.23 -10.80
C HIS A 221 1.74 13.63 -11.89
N TRP A 222 2.03 12.41 -12.32
CA TRP A 222 1.09 11.65 -13.15
C TRP A 222 -0.23 11.40 -12.41
N GLN A 223 -0.18 10.95 -11.16
CA GLN A 223 -1.38 10.72 -10.35
C GLN A 223 -2.20 12.00 -10.19
N GLN A 224 -1.55 13.15 -10.00
CA GLN A 224 -2.19 14.46 -9.93
C GLN A 224 -3.00 14.78 -11.21
N ALA A 225 -2.43 14.49 -12.37
CA ALA A 225 -3.08 14.73 -13.66
C ALA A 225 -4.17 13.69 -13.99
N ASP A 226 -3.93 12.41 -13.68
CA ASP A 226 -4.80 11.27 -14.07
C ASP A 226 -6.01 11.10 -13.14
N SER A 227 -5.92 11.51 -11.87
CA SER A 227 -7.01 11.42 -10.89
C SER A 227 -8.18 12.40 -11.17
N GLY A 228 -7.93 13.45 -11.93
CA GLY A 228 -8.90 14.54 -12.17
C GLY A 228 -8.93 15.60 -11.06
N LEU A 229 -8.04 15.52 -10.07
CA LEU A 229 -7.82 16.58 -9.07
C LEU A 229 -7.28 17.84 -9.75
N ALA A 230 -6.27 17.70 -10.59
CA ALA A 230 -5.77 18.79 -11.42
C ALA A 230 -6.60 18.96 -12.69
N ARG A 231 -6.98 20.21 -13.03
CA ARG A 231 -7.75 20.55 -14.23
C ARG A 231 -7.12 21.74 -14.96
N GLY A 232 -7.45 21.89 -16.24
CA GLY A 232 -6.95 23.00 -17.06
C GLY A 232 -5.41 23.09 -17.02
N ASP A 233 -4.91 24.29 -16.75
CA ASP A 233 -3.47 24.58 -16.72
C ASP A 233 -2.73 23.79 -15.63
N LEU A 234 -3.37 23.58 -14.47
CA LEU A 234 -2.76 22.78 -13.40
C LEU A 234 -2.53 21.32 -13.84
N ARG A 235 -3.47 20.75 -14.62
CA ARG A 235 -3.28 19.39 -15.19
C ARG A 235 -2.11 19.34 -16.18
N ARG A 236 -2.04 20.35 -17.05
CA ARG A 236 -0.95 20.48 -18.01
C ARG A 236 0.40 20.61 -17.30
N PHE A 237 0.47 21.48 -16.30
CA PHE A 237 1.64 21.65 -15.44
C PHE A 237 2.08 20.33 -14.77
N ALA A 238 1.14 19.59 -14.20
CA ALA A 238 1.43 18.29 -13.60
C ALA A 238 2.00 17.29 -14.63
N LEU A 239 1.46 17.26 -15.85
CA LEU A 239 1.98 16.41 -16.94
C LEU A 239 3.39 16.82 -17.39
N GLU A 240 3.67 18.13 -17.48
CA GLU A 240 5.00 18.65 -17.83
C GLU A 240 6.04 18.29 -16.75
N TYR A 241 5.67 18.36 -15.46
CA TYR A 241 6.54 17.89 -14.38
C TYR A 241 6.73 16.36 -14.39
N ALA A 242 5.67 15.60 -14.63
CA ALA A 242 5.80 14.15 -14.80
C ALA A 242 6.75 13.81 -15.95
N ARG A 243 6.62 14.49 -17.09
CA ARG A 243 7.54 14.36 -18.23
C ARG A 243 8.99 14.65 -17.82
N LYS A 244 9.24 15.80 -17.20
CA LYS A 244 10.58 16.20 -16.73
C LYS A 244 11.22 15.16 -15.82
N PHE A 245 10.47 14.65 -14.83
CA PHE A 245 11.01 13.65 -13.92
C PHE A 245 11.19 12.27 -14.57
N CYS A 246 10.40 11.92 -15.58
CA CYS A 246 10.66 10.74 -16.41
C CYS A 246 11.96 10.91 -17.21
N ASP A 247 12.19 12.07 -17.85
CA ASP A 247 13.41 12.37 -18.60
C ASP A 247 14.65 12.26 -17.70
N GLU A 248 14.62 12.90 -16.52
CA GLU A 248 15.70 12.82 -15.54
C GLU A 248 15.95 11.39 -15.05
N THR A 249 14.88 10.61 -14.80
CA THR A 249 15.02 9.22 -14.39
C THR A 249 15.66 8.37 -15.48
N LEU A 250 15.19 8.51 -16.72
CA LEU A 250 15.67 7.74 -17.87
C LEU A 250 17.12 8.11 -18.28
N ALA A 251 17.56 9.34 -17.98
CA ALA A 251 18.96 9.72 -18.14
C ALA A 251 19.89 8.96 -17.17
N LEU A 252 19.41 8.64 -15.97
CA LEU A 252 20.15 7.87 -14.97
C LEU A 252 19.94 6.36 -15.10
N ASP A 253 18.76 5.91 -15.48
CA ASP A 253 18.37 4.50 -15.62
C ASP A 253 17.58 4.29 -16.92
N PRO A 254 18.30 4.13 -18.07
CA PRO A 254 17.66 3.94 -19.39
C PRO A 254 16.87 2.64 -19.52
N ASP A 255 17.17 1.64 -18.67
CA ASP A 255 16.57 0.31 -18.72
C ASP A 255 15.38 0.15 -17.76
N ALA A 256 14.77 1.25 -17.31
CA ALA A 256 13.60 1.24 -16.42
C ALA A 256 12.28 1.03 -17.20
N PRO A 257 11.73 -0.20 -17.32
CA PRO A 257 10.56 -0.49 -18.16
C PRO A 257 9.31 0.26 -17.68
N GLY A 258 9.08 0.35 -16.37
CA GLY A 258 7.93 1.04 -15.79
C GLY A 258 7.94 2.55 -16.07
N ILE A 259 9.13 3.16 -16.14
CA ILE A 259 9.24 4.59 -16.45
C ILE A 259 9.02 4.85 -17.95
N TRP A 260 9.48 4.00 -18.85
CA TRP A 260 9.15 4.11 -20.27
C TRP A 260 7.65 3.98 -20.50
N HIS A 261 6.98 3.06 -19.78
CA HIS A 261 5.53 2.91 -19.84
C HIS A 261 4.80 4.16 -19.32
N LEU A 262 5.20 4.69 -18.16
CA LEU A 262 4.65 5.93 -17.60
C LEU A 262 4.89 7.12 -18.53
N TYR A 263 6.11 7.25 -19.06
CA TYR A 263 6.49 8.31 -19.97
C TYR A 263 5.64 8.32 -21.24
N ALA A 264 5.38 7.14 -21.80
CA ALA A 264 4.48 7.00 -22.94
C ALA A 264 3.07 7.54 -22.65
N ARG A 265 2.51 7.23 -21.46
CA ARG A 265 1.19 7.74 -21.04
C ARG A 265 1.18 9.25 -20.90
N VAL A 266 2.22 9.82 -20.29
CA VAL A 266 2.39 11.27 -20.14
C VAL A 266 2.45 11.96 -21.50
N LEU A 267 3.25 11.41 -22.44
CA LEU A 267 3.38 11.97 -23.78
C LEU A 267 2.10 11.90 -24.59
N ILE A 268 1.31 10.82 -24.46
CA ILE A 268 -0.02 10.73 -25.08
C ILE A 268 -0.93 11.87 -24.58
N GLU A 269 -0.96 12.11 -23.29
CA GLU A 269 -1.79 13.17 -22.68
C GLU A 269 -1.32 14.60 -23.02
N LEU A 270 -0.02 14.76 -23.30
CA LEU A 270 0.55 16.00 -23.81
C LEU A 270 0.38 16.18 -25.33
N GLY A 271 -0.05 15.13 -26.05
CA GLY A 271 -0.25 15.16 -27.50
C GLY A 271 1.02 14.89 -28.33
N ASP A 272 2.15 14.56 -27.72
CA ASP A 272 3.38 14.21 -28.42
C ASP A 272 3.35 12.70 -28.80
N LEU A 273 2.55 12.40 -29.82
CA LEU A 273 2.26 11.03 -30.23
C LEU A 273 3.46 10.30 -30.82
N GLU A 274 4.38 11.03 -31.45
CA GLU A 274 5.61 10.42 -32.03
C GLU A 274 6.57 10.01 -30.91
N ALA A 275 6.81 10.86 -29.93
CA ALA A 275 7.63 10.52 -28.78
C ALA A 275 6.99 9.40 -27.96
N ALA A 276 5.65 9.43 -27.78
CA ALA A 276 4.90 8.37 -27.13
C ALA A 276 5.10 7.01 -27.82
N MET A 277 5.01 6.97 -29.15
CA MET A 277 5.24 5.76 -29.93
C MET A 277 6.65 5.20 -29.72
N ARG A 278 7.69 6.06 -29.68
CA ARG A 278 9.06 5.64 -29.37
C ARG A 278 9.17 5.06 -27.96
N ALA A 279 8.58 5.73 -26.96
CA ALA A 279 8.57 5.29 -25.57
C ALA A 279 7.88 3.93 -25.39
N VAL A 280 6.72 3.71 -26.04
CA VAL A 280 6.02 2.40 -26.01
C VAL A 280 6.85 1.29 -26.63
N ARG A 281 7.56 1.56 -27.74
CA ARG A 281 8.44 0.57 -28.37
C ARG A 281 9.61 0.18 -27.45
N LEU A 282 10.18 1.14 -26.73
CA LEU A 282 11.25 0.88 -25.75
C LEU A 282 10.71 0.10 -24.54
N ALA A 283 9.56 0.49 -23.99
CA ALA A 283 8.89 -0.26 -22.92
C ALA A 283 8.66 -1.73 -23.32
N ARG A 284 8.20 -1.97 -24.55
CA ARG A 284 8.03 -3.33 -25.09
C ARG A 284 9.34 -4.09 -25.21
N LYS A 285 10.42 -3.44 -25.69
CA LYS A 285 11.76 -4.03 -25.75
C LYS A 285 12.25 -4.48 -24.37
N LEU A 286 11.93 -3.71 -23.34
CA LEU A 286 12.25 -3.98 -21.94
C LEU A 286 11.25 -4.90 -21.25
N ARG A 287 10.43 -5.64 -22.02
CA ARG A 287 9.50 -6.68 -21.58
C ARG A 287 8.34 -6.20 -20.71
N VAL A 288 7.88 -4.97 -20.88
CA VAL A 288 6.58 -4.56 -20.31
C VAL A 288 5.49 -5.49 -20.84
N PRO A 289 4.55 -5.95 -19.99
CA PRO A 289 3.50 -6.88 -20.39
C PRO A 289 2.71 -6.40 -21.60
N VAL A 290 2.39 -7.32 -22.51
CA VAL A 290 1.64 -7.06 -23.73
C VAL A 290 0.29 -6.40 -23.45
N ALA A 291 -0.37 -6.80 -22.35
CA ALA A 291 -1.65 -6.23 -21.92
C ALA A 291 -1.57 -4.73 -21.57
N GLU A 292 -0.39 -4.21 -21.25
CA GLU A 292 -0.15 -2.79 -20.94
C GLU A 292 0.30 -2.00 -22.18
N VAL A 293 1.06 -2.64 -23.06
CA VAL A 293 1.65 -2.00 -24.25
C VAL A 293 0.62 -1.79 -25.37
N TRP A 294 -0.17 -2.83 -25.70
CA TRP A 294 -1.08 -2.76 -26.84
C TRP A 294 -2.19 -1.74 -26.70
N PRO A 295 -2.79 -1.52 -25.51
CA PRO A 295 -3.77 -0.44 -25.34
C PRO A 295 -3.21 0.94 -25.66
N LEU A 296 -1.95 1.22 -25.28
CA LEU A 296 -1.30 2.49 -25.59
C LEU A 296 -1.04 2.68 -27.08
N LEU A 297 -0.58 1.62 -27.77
CA LEU A 297 -0.44 1.65 -29.24
C LEU A 297 -1.77 1.86 -29.93
N GLY A 298 -2.82 1.19 -29.46
CA GLY A 298 -4.20 1.40 -29.95
C GLY A 298 -4.70 2.82 -29.72
N GLN A 299 -4.40 3.43 -28.55
CA GLN A 299 -4.76 4.80 -28.23
C GLN A 299 -4.01 5.79 -29.13
N ILE A 300 -2.71 5.61 -29.33
CA ILE A 300 -1.90 6.45 -30.23
C ILE A 300 -2.46 6.38 -31.65
N ALA A 301 -2.69 5.17 -32.18
CA ALA A 301 -3.24 4.98 -33.52
C ALA A 301 -4.63 5.63 -33.66
N TYR A 302 -5.49 5.54 -32.64
CA TYR A 302 -6.79 6.19 -32.60
C TYR A 302 -6.68 7.73 -32.69
N LEU A 303 -5.76 8.32 -31.90
CA LEU A 303 -5.51 9.75 -31.91
C LEU A 303 -4.92 10.23 -33.26
N GLN A 304 -4.15 9.37 -33.94
CA GLN A 304 -3.64 9.57 -35.29
C GLN A 304 -4.68 9.33 -36.39
N ARG A 305 -5.90 8.88 -36.02
CA ARG A 305 -6.97 8.46 -36.94
C ARG A 305 -6.61 7.27 -37.84
N ASP A 306 -5.60 6.50 -37.47
CA ASP A 306 -5.24 5.24 -38.16
C ASP A 306 -6.05 4.08 -37.57
N PHE A 307 -7.28 3.94 -38.04
CA PHE A 307 -8.23 2.94 -37.55
C PHE A 307 -7.85 1.50 -37.95
N ASP A 308 -7.02 1.33 -38.97
CA ASP A 308 -6.51 0.01 -39.36
C ASP A 308 -5.46 -0.45 -38.34
N ALA A 309 -4.56 0.42 -37.95
CA ALA A 309 -3.62 0.15 -36.87
C ALA A 309 -4.34 -0.09 -35.53
N VAL A 310 -5.42 0.64 -35.21
CA VAL A 310 -6.23 0.38 -34.01
C VAL A 310 -6.73 -1.06 -34.00
N ARG A 311 -7.35 -1.50 -35.10
CA ARG A 311 -7.86 -2.89 -35.22
C ARG A 311 -6.74 -3.91 -35.05
N LYS A 312 -5.61 -3.68 -35.69
CA LYS A 312 -4.43 -4.55 -35.59
C LYS A 312 -3.96 -4.67 -34.14
N TYR A 313 -3.79 -3.55 -33.41
CA TYR A 313 -3.33 -3.57 -32.02
C TYR A 313 -4.35 -4.20 -31.08
N VAL A 314 -5.64 -3.92 -31.29
CA VAL A 314 -6.72 -4.50 -30.48
C VAL A 314 -6.86 -6.01 -30.71
N SER A 315 -6.62 -6.51 -31.94
CA SER A 315 -6.63 -7.95 -32.21
C SER A 315 -5.50 -8.72 -31.53
N LEU A 316 -4.40 -8.04 -31.17
CA LEU A 316 -3.24 -8.60 -30.46
C LEU A 316 -3.44 -8.62 -28.94
N LEU A 317 -4.49 -7.98 -28.41
CA LEU A 317 -4.79 -8.03 -26.99
C LEU A 317 -5.17 -9.46 -26.57
N PRO A 318 -4.78 -9.90 -25.37
CA PRO A 318 -5.21 -11.17 -24.83
C PRO A 318 -6.74 -11.23 -24.69
N SER A 319 -7.28 -12.40 -24.36
CA SER A 319 -8.73 -12.59 -24.19
C SER A 319 -9.33 -11.57 -23.23
N ASP A 320 -10.59 -11.19 -23.45
CA ASP A 320 -11.30 -10.15 -22.69
C ASP A 320 -11.28 -10.38 -21.16
N ALA A 321 -11.14 -11.64 -20.73
CA ALA A 321 -11.01 -12.01 -19.31
C ALA A 321 -9.75 -11.46 -18.62
N LEU A 322 -8.72 -11.09 -19.40
CA LEU A 322 -7.45 -10.55 -18.87
C LEU A 322 -7.37 -9.02 -18.95
N LEU A 323 -8.38 -8.37 -19.51
CA LEU A 323 -8.45 -6.93 -19.67
C LEU A 323 -9.29 -6.29 -18.55
N ALA A 324 -8.95 -5.05 -18.19
CA ALA A 324 -9.83 -4.25 -17.34
C ALA A 324 -11.20 -4.08 -18.04
N PRO A 325 -12.34 -4.04 -17.31
CA PRO A 325 -13.69 -4.04 -17.90
C PRO A 325 -13.92 -2.95 -18.97
N ALA A 326 -13.35 -1.76 -18.75
CA ALA A 326 -13.45 -0.66 -19.73
C ALA A 326 -12.67 -0.96 -21.02
N ALA A 327 -11.48 -1.56 -20.91
CA ALA A 327 -10.67 -1.96 -22.05
C ALA A 327 -11.29 -3.16 -22.80
N ALA A 328 -11.90 -4.11 -22.08
CA ALA A 328 -12.60 -5.25 -22.66
C ALA A 328 -13.77 -4.81 -23.56
N GLY A 329 -14.58 -3.85 -23.09
CA GLY A 329 -15.68 -3.30 -23.88
C GLY A 329 -15.20 -2.62 -25.17
N THR A 330 -14.16 -1.81 -25.08
CA THR A 330 -13.54 -1.15 -26.24
C THR A 330 -12.92 -2.17 -27.20
N ALA A 331 -12.21 -3.17 -26.68
CA ALA A 331 -11.61 -4.24 -27.49
C ALA A 331 -12.67 -5.04 -28.23
N LYS A 332 -13.77 -5.40 -27.58
CA LYS A 332 -14.91 -6.10 -28.20
C LYS A 332 -15.54 -5.29 -29.32
N TYR A 333 -15.73 -3.97 -29.14
CA TYR A 333 -16.25 -3.07 -30.16
C TYR A 333 -15.37 -3.09 -31.42
N TRP A 334 -14.05 -2.92 -31.26
CA TRP A 334 -13.13 -2.87 -32.39
C TRP A 334 -12.90 -4.25 -33.07
N ARG A 335 -12.98 -5.35 -32.33
CA ARG A 335 -12.89 -6.71 -32.90
C ARG A 335 -14.10 -7.09 -33.75
N ASN A 336 -15.31 -6.67 -33.35
CA ASN A 336 -16.55 -7.08 -34.02
C ASN A 336 -16.93 -6.20 -35.21
N ARG A 337 -16.34 -5.03 -35.35
CA ARG A 337 -16.64 -4.15 -36.48
C ARG A 337 -15.84 -4.58 -37.72
N ARG A 338 -16.39 -5.45 -38.53
CA ARG A 338 -16.07 -5.47 -39.98
C ARG A 338 -16.45 -4.10 -40.48
N VAL A 339 -15.51 -3.33 -41.06
CA VAL A 339 -15.82 -2.09 -41.76
C VAL A 339 -16.51 -2.52 -43.06
N ASP A 340 -17.83 -2.44 -43.10
CA ASP A 340 -18.47 -2.14 -44.36
C ASP A 340 -17.87 -0.81 -44.81
N ARG A 341 -17.21 -0.79 -45.96
CA ARG A 341 -16.78 0.41 -46.64
C ARG A 341 -18.02 1.28 -46.80
N VAL A 342 -18.22 2.22 -45.91
CA VAL A 342 -19.10 3.35 -46.18
C VAL A 342 -18.32 4.20 -47.15
N ASP A 343 -18.67 4.07 -48.39
CA ASP A 343 -18.28 5.00 -49.46
C ASP A 343 -18.71 6.39 -48.99
N LEU A 344 -17.74 7.17 -48.51
CA LEU A 344 -17.91 8.60 -48.35
C LEU A 344 -17.81 9.23 -49.74
N HIS A 345 -18.86 9.07 -50.51
CA HIS A 345 -19.22 10.04 -51.53
C HIS A 345 -19.92 11.19 -50.80
N VAL A 346 -19.23 12.31 -50.55
CA VAL A 346 -19.54 13.70 -50.86
C VAL A 346 -18.35 14.56 -50.48
#